data_cb4f95ae0d4717a7d5df47ed5f042ce3
#
_entry.id   cb4f95ae0d4717a7d5df47ed5f042ce3
#
_cell.length_a   1.000
_cell.length_b   1.000
_cell.length_c   1.000
_cell.angle_alpha   90.00
_cell.angle_beta   90.00
_cell.angle_gamma   90.00
#
_symmetry.space_group_name_H-M   'P 1'
#
loop_
_entity.id
_entity.type
_entity.pdbx_description
1 polymer ?
#
loop_
_entity_poly.entity_id
_entity_poly.type
_entity_poly.pdbx_seq_one_letter_code
_entity_poly.pdbx_strand_id
1 'polypeptide(L)'
;MKKTYTREDVIAEVQDKDVEFIRLQFTDMFGQLKNLAITSSQLERALDNRFSFDGYAVHGFENGERSDLYLYPDYSTLEIFPWRPQQGKVARLICDVYTADGKPYEADPRYILKRAIGHAAELGYYFQVGPECEFFLFHTDENGLPTTLTHEQAGYLDLSPLDLGENARRDMVLTLEDMGFVIEASHHEKAPAQHEIDFQYDEALATADNIMTFKMSVKSIAKRHGLHATFMPKPKYNENGSGMHINMSLFHDGKNIFADEKDKMGLSKEAYYFIGGLMKHMKGITALTNPLVNSYKRLVPGYEAPVYIAWSTTNRSPLIQIAAGKGAATKVELRSPDSAANPYLALAVCLEAGLDGIRNKIMPPKSENCNLFEISLEECHKKGIEVLPGTLYEAVQEMEKDPLIKKVLGEDLFTKYVDAKHAEWDESKRQITQWELDQYLFRF
;
A
#
# COMPACT_ATOMS: atom_id res chain seq x y z
N MET A 1 -0.44 -17.66 -13.26
CA MET A 1 -1.82 -17.53 -13.80
C MET A 1 -2.80 -17.63 -12.62
N LYS A 2 -3.61 -16.60 -12.36
CA LYS A 2 -4.69 -16.70 -11.37
C LYS A 2 -5.58 -17.88 -11.71
N LYS A 3 -5.88 -18.74 -10.73
CA LYS A 3 -6.89 -19.77 -10.87
C LYS A 3 -8.25 -19.08 -10.97
N THR A 4 -8.96 -19.30 -12.05
CA THR A 4 -10.33 -18.84 -12.19
C THR A 4 -11.23 -19.93 -11.56
N TYR A 5 -11.69 -19.69 -10.33
CA TYR A 5 -12.61 -20.62 -9.67
C TYR A 5 -14.05 -20.29 -10.03
N THR A 6 -14.82 -21.34 -10.35
CA THR A 6 -16.28 -21.28 -10.35
C THR A 6 -16.78 -21.47 -8.91
N ARG A 7 -18.10 -21.30 -8.69
CA ARG A 7 -18.73 -21.59 -7.39
C ARG A 7 -18.50 -23.06 -6.98
N GLU A 8 -18.62 -23.96 -7.93
CA GLU A 8 -18.43 -25.41 -7.75
C GLU A 8 -16.97 -25.74 -7.42
N ASP A 9 -16.01 -25.08 -8.05
CA ASP A 9 -14.59 -25.25 -7.76
C ASP A 9 -14.24 -24.82 -6.31
N VAL A 10 -14.83 -23.71 -5.83
CA VAL A 10 -14.65 -23.27 -4.44
C VAL A 10 -15.18 -24.30 -3.46
N ILE A 11 -16.38 -24.85 -3.71
CA ILE A 11 -16.99 -25.88 -2.86
C ILE A 11 -16.11 -27.14 -2.85
N ALA A 12 -15.67 -27.59 -4.03
CA ALA A 12 -14.82 -28.78 -4.15
C ALA A 12 -13.49 -28.59 -3.42
N GLU A 13 -12.79 -27.46 -3.63
CA GLU A 13 -11.50 -27.19 -2.99
C GLU A 13 -11.61 -27.13 -1.46
N VAL A 14 -12.68 -26.53 -0.94
CA VAL A 14 -12.94 -26.46 0.52
C VAL A 14 -13.18 -27.87 1.10
N GLN A 15 -13.89 -28.75 0.38
CA GLN A 15 -14.13 -30.13 0.78
C GLN A 15 -12.86 -30.99 0.68
N ASP A 16 -12.17 -30.95 -0.46
CA ASP A 16 -10.98 -31.78 -0.74
C ASP A 16 -9.80 -31.44 0.17
N LYS A 17 -9.71 -30.20 0.63
CA LYS A 17 -8.64 -29.73 1.51
C LYS A 17 -8.99 -29.79 3.00
N ASP A 18 -10.15 -30.29 3.39
CA ASP A 18 -10.60 -30.37 4.78
C ASP A 18 -10.60 -29.00 5.48
N VAL A 19 -11.18 -28.01 4.83
CA VAL A 19 -11.32 -26.65 5.39
C VAL A 19 -12.53 -26.62 6.30
N GLU A 20 -12.34 -26.22 7.57
CA GLU A 20 -13.43 -26.09 8.56
C GLU A 20 -13.89 -24.65 8.76
N PHE A 21 -12.99 -23.67 8.59
CA PHE A 21 -13.27 -22.24 8.77
C PHE A 21 -12.93 -21.44 7.52
N ILE A 22 -13.81 -20.49 7.18
CA ILE A 22 -13.61 -19.59 6.05
C ILE A 22 -13.72 -18.16 6.56
N ARG A 23 -12.75 -17.32 6.22
CA ARG A 23 -12.73 -15.92 6.53
C ARG A 23 -13.19 -15.12 5.32
N LEU A 24 -14.32 -14.45 5.43
CA LEU A 24 -14.79 -13.45 4.48
C LEU A 24 -14.10 -12.14 4.83
N GLN A 25 -13.11 -11.75 4.02
CA GLN A 25 -12.22 -10.62 4.31
C GLN A 25 -12.57 -9.41 3.45
N PHE A 26 -12.48 -8.23 4.04
CA PHE A 26 -12.61 -6.94 3.36
C PHE A 26 -11.73 -5.90 4.06
N THR A 27 -11.59 -4.72 3.50
CA THR A 27 -10.66 -3.69 4.01
C THR A 27 -11.40 -2.39 4.26
N ASP A 28 -11.19 -1.78 5.44
CA ASP A 28 -11.77 -0.47 5.76
C ASP A 28 -11.03 0.70 5.08
N MET A 29 -11.51 1.93 5.24
CA MET A 29 -10.92 3.10 4.58
C MET A 29 -9.47 3.37 4.99
N PHE A 30 -9.03 2.90 6.16
CA PHE A 30 -7.67 3.05 6.65
C PHE A 30 -6.72 1.91 6.25
N GLY A 31 -7.18 0.97 5.43
CA GLY A 31 -6.37 -0.18 5.03
C GLY A 31 -6.26 -1.25 6.13
N GLN A 32 -7.19 -1.28 7.09
CA GLN A 32 -7.25 -2.34 8.08
C GLN A 32 -8.08 -3.50 7.57
N LEU A 33 -7.47 -4.69 7.57
CA LEU A 33 -8.15 -5.91 7.15
C LEU A 33 -9.19 -6.32 8.21
N LYS A 34 -10.43 -6.48 7.79
CA LYS A 34 -11.56 -6.97 8.57
C LYS A 34 -11.95 -8.36 8.09
N ASN A 35 -12.62 -9.12 8.93
CA ASN A 35 -13.19 -10.38 8.50
C ASN A 35 -14.43 -10.79 9.31
N LEU A 36 -15.31 -11.53 8.65
CA LEU A 36 -16.34 -12.33 9.27
C LEU A 36 -15.97 -13.81 9.07
N ALA A 37 -15.87 -14.57 10.14
CA ALA A 37 -15.52 -16.00 10.07
C ALA A 37 -16.79 -16.86 10.07
N ILE A 38 -16.82 -17.84 9.18
CA ILE A 38 -17.89 -18.83 9.08
C ILE A 38 -17.32 -20.25 9.11
N THR A 39 -18.15 -21.22 9.44
CA THR A 39 -17.79 -22.64 9.26
C THR A 39 -18.05 -23.06 7.81
N SER A 40 -17.36 -24.11 7.36
CA SER A 40 -17.53 -24.64 5.99
C SER A 40 -18.99 -25.02 5.67
N SER A 41 -19.78 -25.42 6.68
CA SER A 41 -21.22 -25.69 6.51
C SER A 41 -22.04 -24.48 6.07
N GLN A 42 -21.52 -23.26 6.23
CA GLN A 42 -22.15 -22.01 5.81
C GLN A 42 -21.60 -21.47 4.47
N LEU A 43 -20.72 -22.22 3.81
CA LEU A 43 -20.05 -21.75 2.58
C LEU A 43 -21.06 -21.41 1.50
N GLU A 44 -22.03 -22.28 1.22
CA GLU A 44 -23.02 -22.00 0.16
C GLU A 44 -23.82 -20.72 0.42
N ARG A 45 -24.17 -20.45 1.69
CA ARG A 45 -24.82 -19.20 2.07
C ARG A 45 -23.91 -17.98 1.81
N ALA A 46 -22.59 -18.13 1.99
CA ALA A 46 -21.64 -17.07 1.67
C ALA A 46 -21.54 -16.84 0.16
N LEU A 47 -21.46 -17.93 -0.62
CA LEU A 47 -21.43 -17.86 -2.10
C LEU A 47 -22.74 -17.35 -2.70
N ASP A 48 -23.84 -17.42 -1.96
CA ASP A 48 -25.14 -16.79 -2.31
C ASP A 48 -25.23 -15.32 -1.85
N ASN A 49 -24.12 -14.72 -1.35
CA ASN A 49 -24.02 -13.32 -0.90
C ASN A 49 -24.99 -12.96 0.24
N ARG A 50 -25.25 -13.90 1.16
CA ARG A 50 -26.24 -13.73 2.24
C ARG A 50 -25.63 -13.39 3.59
N PHE A 51 -24.37 -13.00 3.64
CA PHE A 51 -23.73 -12.50 4.86
C PHE A 51 -23.63 -10.98 4.84
N SER A 52 -24.15 -10.38 5.88
CA SER A 52 -24.09 -8.94 6.12
C SER A 52 -23.32 -8.63 7.39
N PHE A 53 -22.91 -7.39 7.49
CA PHE A 53 -22.30 -6.80 8.69
C PHE A 53 -22.84 -5.39 8.90
N ASP A 54 -22.73 -4.90 10.13
CA ASP A 54 -23.08 -3.52 10.44
C ASP A 54 -21.96 -2.58 9.96
N GLY A 55 -22.21 -1.86 8.88
CA GLY A 55 -21.28 -0.88 8.31
C GLY A 55 -21.00 0.27 9.27
N TYR A 56 -21.94 0.60 10.18
CA TYR A 56 -21.74 1.68 11.15
C TYR A 56 -20.57 1.43 12.11
N ALA A 57 -20.24 0.14 12.32
CA ALA A 57 -19.12 -0.27 13.16
C ALA A 57 -17.77 -0.31 12.44
N VAL A 58 -17.71 0.07 11.16
CA VAL A 58 -16.49 -0.02 10.32
C VAL A 58 -16.16 1.35 9.73
N HIS A 59 -14.95 1.83 9.96
CA HIS A 59 -14.49 3.15 9.50
C HIS A 59 -14.62 3.32 7.99
N GLY A 60 -15.32 4.36 7.58
CA GLY A 60 -15.61 4.71 6.19
C GLY A 60 -16.88 4.07 5.63
N PHE A 61 -17.49 3.12 6.37
CA PHE A 61 -18.71 2.44 5.94
C PHE A 61 -19.97 2.91 6.65
N GLU A 62 -19.85 3.92 7.54
CA GLU A 62 -20.97 4.51 8.25
C GLU A 62 -21.98 5.08 7.24
N ASN A 63 -23.20 4.57 7.24
CA ASN A 63 -24.29 5.05 6.41
C ASN A 63 -25.54 5.28 7.29
N GLY A 64 -25.97 6.54 7.39
CA GLY A 64 -26.95 7.00 8.38
C GLY A 64 -28.34 6.41 8.28
N GLU A 65 -28.72 5.80 7.15
CA GLU A 65 -30.09 5.30 6.96
C GLU A 65 -30.22 3.76 6.93
N ARG A 66 -29.16 3.05 6.52
CA ARG A 66 -29.11 1.57 6.46
C ARG A 66 -27.72 1.08 6.71
N SER A 67 -27.47 0.54 7.90
CA SER A 67 -26.14 0.06 8.30
C SER A 67 -25.75 -1.28 7.68
N ASP A 68 -26.73 -2.13 7.29
CA ASP A 68 -26.44 -3.46 6.75
C ASP A 68 -25.78 -3.40 5.38
N LEU A 69 -24.53 -3.85 5.32
CA LEU A 69 -23.75 -4.06 4.11
C LEU A 69 -23.47 -5.56 3.92
N TYR A 70 -23.36 -6.00 2.67
CA TYR A 70 -23.28 -7.40 2.30
C TYR A 70 -21.90 -7.75 1.73
N LEU A 71 -21.41 -8.93 2.06
CA LEU A 71 -20.14 -9.45 1.57
C LEU A 71 -20.36 -10.34 0.34
N TYR A 72 -19.72 -9.97 -0.76
CA TYR A 72 -19.74 -10.66 -2.04
C TYR A 72 -18.37 -11.28 -2.29
N PRO A 73 -18.18 -12.60 -2.03
CA PRO A 73 -16.90 -13.25 -2.18
C PRO A 73 -16.39 -13.26 -3.63
N ASP A 74 -15.16 -12.84 -3.83
CA ASP A 74 -14.44 -13.02 -5.07
C ASP A 74 -13.78 -14.40 -5.07
N TYR A 75 -14.30 -15.32 -5.87
CA TYR A 75 -13.89 -16.73 -5.89
C TYR A 75 -12.43 -16.90 -6.29
N SER A 76 -11.90 -16.01 -7.14
CA SER A 76 -10.51 -16.04 -7.57
C SER A 76 -9.53 -15.82 -6.43
N THR A 77 -10.00 -15.35 -5.29
CA THR A 77 -9.20 -15.04 -4.11
C THR A 77 -9.20 -16.14 -3.05
N LEU A 78 -9.81 -17.30 -3.32
CA LEU A 78 -9.76 -18.43 -2.38
C LEU A 78 -8.30 -18.79 -2.06
N GLU A 79 -7.97 -18.78 -0.77
CA GLU A 79 -6.63 -19.13 -0.29
C GLU A 79 -6.71 -19.87 1.03
N ILE A 80 -5.93 -20.96 1.17
CA ILE A 80 -5.85 -21.76 2.40
C ILE A 80 -4.58 -21.35 3.15
N PHE A 81 -4.71 -20.98 4.42
CA PHE A 81 -3.58 -20.49 5.20
C PHE A 81 -2.62 -21.61 5.61
N PRO A 82 -1.37 -21.65 5.13
CA PRO A 82 -0.43 -22.71 5.40
C PRO A 82 0.05 -22.75 6.86
N TRP A 83 -0.02 -21.65 7.58
CA TRP A 83 0.39 -21.56 9.00
C TRP A 83 -0.68 -22.03 10.00
N ARG A 84 -1.84 -22.48 9.54
CA ARG A 84 -2.89 -23.03 10.40
C ARG A 84 -2.73 -24.54 10.57
N PRO A 85 -3.39 -25.14 11.59
CA PRO A 85 -3.30 -26.59 11.86
C PRO A 85 -3.61 -27.43 10.62
N GLN A 86 -3.03 -28.62 10.55
CA GLN A 86 -3.29 -29.60 9.49
C GLN A 86 -4.73 -30.13 9.54
N GLN A 87 -5.33 -30.19 10.74
CA GLN A 87 -6.74 -30.48 10.95
C GLN A 87 -7.50 -29.18 11.19
N GLY A 88 -8.70 -29.05 10.59
CA GLY A 88 -9.50 -27.86 10.69
C GLY A 88 -8.85 -26.66 10.01
N LYS A 89 -8.44 -26.84 8.77
CA LYS A 89 -7.80 -25.78 7.97
C LYS A 89 -8.67 -24.54 7.86
N VAL A 90 -8.02 -23.41 7.69
CA VAL A 90 -8.66 -22.12 7.55
C VAL A 90 -8.38 -21.57 6.15
N ALA A 91 -9.43 -21.27 5.41
CA ALA A 91 -9.34 -20.53 4.15
C ALA A 91 -9.83 -19.08 4.29
N ARG A 92 -9.58 -18.28 3.28
CA ARG A 92 -10.16 -16.95 3.13
C ARG A 92 -10.74 -16.76 1.74
N LEU A 93 -11.73 -15.88 1.63
CA LEU A 93 -12.19 -15.23 0.41
C LEU A 93 -12.17 -13.73 0.65
N ILE A 94 -11.58 -12.97 -0.28
CA ILE A 94 -11.72 -11.51 -0.26
C ILE A 94 -13.07 -11.16 -0.83
N CYS A 95 -13.76 -10.23 -0.18
CA CYS A 95 -15.12 -9.85 -0.55
C CYS A 95 -15.13 -8.39 -1.02
N ASP A 96 -15.93 -8.14 -2.04
CA ASP A 96 -16.44 -6.80 -2.33
C ASP A 96 -17.61 -6.49 -1.40
N VAL A 97 -17.83 -5.22 -1.12
CA VAL A 97 -18.92 -4.77 -0.24
C VAL A 97 -20.07 -4.21 -1.10
N TYR A 98 -21.29 -4.63 -0.77
CA TYR A 98 -22.50 -4.27 -1.49
C TYR A 98 -23.57 -3.76 -0.54
N THR A 99 -24.45 -2.92 -1.06
CA THR A 99 -25.65 -2.44 -0.37
C THR A 99 -26.77 -3.50 -0.41
N ALA A 100 -27.79 -3.34 0.42
CA ALA A 100 -28.91 -4.28 0.50
C ALA A 100 -29.73 -4.40 -0.80
N ASP A 101 -29.68 -3.40 -1.69
CA ASP A 101 -30.31 -3.43 -3.02
C ASP A 101 -29.40 -4.05 -4.10
N GLY A 102 -28.28 -4.65 -3.70
CA GLY A 102 -27.39 -5.40 -4.59
C GLY A 102 -26.51 -4.54 -5.48
N LYS A 103 -26.22 -3.29 -5.08
CA LYS A 103 -25.27 -2.43 -5.77
C LYS A 103 -23.92 -2.43 -5.05
N PRO A 104 -22.80 -2.29 -5.78
CA PRO A 104 -21.51 -2.07 -5.15
C PRO A 104 -21.56 -0.88 -4.19
N TYR A 105 -20.93 -1.03 -3.03
CA TYR A 105 -20.84 0.08 -2.07
C TYR A 105 -19.76 1.06 -2.53
N GLU A 106 -20.17 2.30 -2.81
CA GLU A 106 -19.31 3.32 -3.43
C GLU A 106 -18.06 3.68 -2.61
N ALA A 107 -18.12 3.50 -1.28
CA ALA A 107 -17.01 3.80 -0.38
C ALA A 107 -16.14 2.57 -0.06
N ASP A 108 -16.39 1.40 -0.67
CA ASP A 108 -15.49 0.25 -0.57
C ASP A 108 -14.16 0.55 -1.28
N PRO A 109 -13.01 0.56 -0.56
CA PRO A 109 -11.70 0.83 -1.18
C PRO A 109 -11.39 -0.10 -2.36
N ARG A 110 -11.77 -1.38 -2.25
CA ARG A 110 -11.56 -2.36 -3.34
C ARG A 110 -12.38 -2.02 -4.57
N TYR A 111 -13.61 -1.57 -4.39
CA TYR A 111 -14.46 -1.11 -5.49
C TYR A 111 -13.94 0.18 -6.14
N ILE A 112 -13.40 1.11 -5.34
CA ILE A 112 -12.77 2.34 -5.86
C ILE A 112 -11.61 2.00 -6.80
N LEU A 113 -10.74 1.04 -6.43
CA LEU A 113 -9.68 0.58 -7.32
C LEU A 113 -10.25 -0.08 -8.59
N LYS A 114 -11.29 -0.91 -8.47
CA LYS A 114 -11.97 -1.52 -9.63
C LYS A 114 -12.51 -0.47 -10.61
N ARG A 115 -13.07 0.64 -10.10
CA ARG A 115 -13.51 1.77 -10.95
C ARG A 115 -12.35 2.42 -11.68
N ALA A 116 -11.25 2.71 -10.98
CA ALA A 116 -10.06 3.29 -11.60
C ALA A 116 -9.48 2.37 -12.70
N ILE A 117 -9.41 1.06 -12.44
CA ILE A 117 -9.01 0.06 -13.44
C ILE A 117 -9.98 0.06 -14.63
N GLY A 118 -11.28 0.17 -14.38
CA GLY A 118 -12.29 0.31 -15.43
C GLY A 118 -12.05 1.51 -16.33
N HIS A 119 -11.72 2.68 -15.77
CA HIS A 119 -11.39 3.89 -16.54
C HIS A 119 -10.10 3.72 -17.38
N ALA A 120 -9.11 2.96 -16.90
CA ALA A 120 -7.94 2.60 -17.70
C ALA A 120 -8.32 1.66 -18.86
N ALA A 121 -9.18 0.66 -18.59
CA ALA A 121 -9.65 -0.29 -19.59
C ALA A 121 -10.48 0.37 -20.72
N GLU A 122 -11.27 1.41 -20.41
CA GLU A 122 -11.97 2.21 -21.42
C GLU A 122 -11.02 2.90 -22.40
N LEU A 123 -9.79 3.19 -21.97
CA LEU A 123 -8.71 3.70 -22.83
C LEU A 123 -7.88 2.59 -23.49
N GLY A 124 -8.25 1.32 -23.26
CA GLY A 124 -7.52 0.17 -23.76
C GLY A 124 -6.27 -0.20 -22.92
N TYR A 125 -6.13 0.33 -21.71
CA TYR A 125 -4.95 0.12 -20.88
C TYR A 125 -5.20 -0.90 -19.76
N TYR A 126 -4.17 -1.73 -19.50
CA TYR A 126 -4.10 -2.62 -18.36
C TYR A 126 -3.04 -2.10 -17.39
N PHE A 127 -3.43 -1.89 -16.14
CA PHE A 127 -2.56 -1.35 -15.10
C PHE A 127 -1.90 -2.49 -14.33
N GLN A 128 -0.56 -2.52 -14.35
CA GLN A 128 0.26 -3.47 -13.60
C GLN A 128 1.10 -2.75 -12.57
N VAL A 129 1.25 -3.37 -11.40
CA VAL A 129 1.92 -2.80 -10.24
C VAL A 129 2.80 -3.84 -9.55
N GLY A 130 4.03 -3.45 -9.20
CA GLY A 130 4.94 -4.21 -8.33
C GLY A 130 5.26 -3.39 -7.09
N PRO A 131 4.87 -3.84 -5.89
CA PRO A 131 5.20 -3.15 -4.65
C PRO A 131 6.53 -3.63 -4.09
N GLU A 132 7.22 -2.76 -3.38
CA GLU A 132 8.34 -3.06 -2.49
C GLU A 132 7.90 -2.68 -1.07
N CYS A 133 7.72 -3.67 -0.19
CA CYS A 133 7.10 -3.44 1.12
C CYS A 133 8.11 -3.65 2.25
N GLU A 134 8.53 -2.56 2.87
CA GLU A 134 9.40 -2.57 4.02
C GLU A 134 8.63 -2.68 5.34
N PHE A 135 9.24 -3.31 6.34
CA PHE A 135 8.68 -3.50 7.67
C PHE A 135 9.76 -3.69 8.73
N PHE A 136 9.40 -3.56 10.01
CA PHE A 136 10.29 -3.82 11.13
C PHE A 136 9.86 -5.06 11.92
N LEU A 137 10.86 -5.78 12.44
CA LEU A 137 10.70 -6.91 13.36
C LEU A 137 11.29 -6.57 14.73
N PHE A 138 10.45 -6.32 15.72
CA PHE A 138 10.86 -6.00 17.07
C PHE A 138 10.58 -7.13 18.06
N HIS A 139 11.28 -7.14 19.19
CA HIS A 139 10.93 -7.99 20.31
C HIS A 139 9.61 -7.55 20.95
N THR A 140 8.89 -8.49 21.51
CA THR A 140 7.80 -8.22 22.44
C THR A 140 8.34 -8.11 23.87
N ASP A 141 7.61 -7.44 24.75
CA ASP A 141 7.92 -7.46 26.17
C ASP A 141 7.54 -8.80 26.82
N GLU A 142 7.76 -8.91 28.13
CA GLU A 142 7.44 -10.11 28.93
C GLU A 142 5.94 -10.47 28.93
N ASN A 143 5.07 -9.51 28.62
CA ASN A 143 3.62 -9.71 28.50
C ASN A 143 3.18 -9.98 27.06
N GLY A 144 4.12 -10.04 26.10
CA GLY A 144 3.85 -10.21 24.68
C GLY A 144 3.35 -8.92 23.98
N LEU A 145 3.52 -7.75 24.60
CA LEU A 145 3.16 -6.45 24.01
C LEU A 145 4.23 -5.97 23.03
N PRO A 146 3.85 -5.22 21.99
CA PRO A 146 4.78 -4.65 21.03
C PRO A 146 5.78 -3.70 21.68
N THR A 147 7.05 -3.77 21.26
CA THR A 147 8.10 -2.81 21.63
C THR A 147 8.81 -2.30 20.37
N THR A 148 9.74 -1.37 20.53
CA THR A 148 10.70 -0.97 19.50
C THR A 148 12.12 -1.50 19.80
N LEU A 149 12.22 -2.50 20.65
CA LEU A 149 13.49 -3.10 21.06
C LEU A 149 13.98 -4.11 20.03
N THR A 150 15.26 -4.02 19.73
CA THR A 150 16.00 -5.02 18.95
C THR A 150 17.41 -5.15 19.53
N HIS A 151 17.99 -6.35 19.45
CA HIS A 151 19.39 -6.60 19.79
C HIS A 151 20.28 -6.60 18.54
N GLU A 152 19.70 -6.50 17.39
CA GLU A 152 20.33 -6.50 16.10
C GLU A 152 20.96 -5.14 15.78
N GLN A 153 22.06 -5.20 15.05
CA GLN A 153 22.77 -4.02 14.51
C GLN A 153 23.10 -4.20 13.02
N ALA A 154 22.39 -5.08 12.35
CA ALA A 154 22.56 -5.31 10.92
C ALA A 154 22.14 -4.08 10.11
N GLY A 155 22.72 -3.95 8.94
CA GLY A 155 22.45 -2.92 7.95
C GLY A 155 22.05 -3.53 6.60
N TYR A 156 22.09 -2.72 5.56
CA TYR A 156 21.67 -3.10 4.22
C TYR A 156 22.42 -4.31 3.66
N LEU A 157 21.67 -5.36 3.30
CA LEU A 157 22.16 -6.64 2.78
C LEU A 157 23.04 -7.46 3.74
N ASP A 158 23.05 -7.13 5.03
CA ASP A 158 23.71 -7.98 6.02
C ASP A 158 22.98 -9.32 6.17
N LEU A 159 23.73 -10.31 6.62
CA LEU A 159 23.27 -11.70 6.78
C LEU A 159 23.53 -12.19 8.22
N SER A 160 23.04 -13.38 8.54
CA SER A 160 23.32 -14.05 9.81
C SER A 160 24.85 -14.20 10.01
N PRO A 161 25.43 -13.96 11.23
CA PRO A 161 24.70 -13.78 12.50
C PRO A 161 24.32 -12.32 12.83
N LEU A 162 24.55 -11.36 11.96
CA LEU A 162 24.19 -9.94 12.21
C LEU A 162 22.69 -9.73 12.07
N ASP A 163 22.08 -10.26 11.01
CA ASP A 163 20.63 -10.26 10.78
C ASP A 163 19.96 -11.33 11.66
N LEU A 164 19.36 -10.90 12.76
CA LEU A 164 18.64 -11.77 13.68
C LEU A 164 17.21 -12.09 13.23
N GLY A 165 16.69 -11.35 12.24
CA GLY A 165 15.37 -11.56 11.64
C GLY A 165 15.35 -12.56 10.47
N GLU A 166 16.52 -13.03 10.01
CA GLU A 166 16.66 -13.86 8.80
C GLU A 166 15.77 -15.11 8.84
N ASN A 167 15.71 -15.83 9.95
CA ASN A 167 14.89 -17.05 10.06
C ASN A 167 13.39 -16.75 9.96
N ALA A 168 12.93 -15.66 10.62
CA ALA A 168 11.53 -15.25 10.53
C ALA A 168 11.19 -14.80 9.11
N ARG A 169 12.08 -14.00 8.47
CA ARG A 169 11.91 -13.55 7.08
C ARG A 169 11.91 -14.72 6.09
N ARG A 170 12.78 -15.72 6.27
CA ARG A 170 12.78 -16.95 5.48
C ARG A 170 11.45 -17.70 5.59
N ASP A 171 10.91 -17.87 6.79
CA ASP A 171 9.63 -18.55 6.98
C ASP A 171 8.46 -17.74 6.39
N MET A 172 8.55 -16.39 6.40
CA MET A 172 7.60 -15.51 5.70
C MET A 172 7.63 -15.75 4.20
N VAL A 173 8.82 -15.79 3.59
CA VAL A 173 9.01 -16.05 2.15
C VAL A 173 8.40 -17.39 1.77
N LEU A 174 8.78 -18.48 2.44
CA LEU A 174 8.26 -19.82 2.13
C LEU A 174 6.74 -19.90 2.30
N THR A 175 6.20 -19.25 3.33
CA THR A 175 4.74 -19.19 3.56
C THR A 175 4.03 -18.45 2.44
N LEU A 176 4.61 -17.34 1.94
CA LEU A 176 4.04 -16.57 0.84
C LEU A 176 4.12 -17.35 -0.48
N GLU A 177 5.22 -18.07 -0.74
CA GLU A 177 5.34 -18.96 -1.90
C GLU A 177 4.30 -20.10 -1.88
N ASP A 178 4.05 -20.70 -0.71
CA ASP A 178 2.98 -21.69 -0.52
C ASP A 178 1.58 -21.11 -0.83
N MET A 179 1.41 -19.80 -0.68
CA MET A 179 0.20 -19.05 -1.05
C MET A 179 0.23 -18.53 -2.50
N GLY A 180 1.18 -18.97 -3.31
CA GLY A 180 1.26 -18.65 -4.74
C GLY A 180 1.90 -17.31 -5.07
N PHE A 181 2.55 -16.63 -4.11
CA PHE A 181 3.39 -15.48 -4.41
C PHE A 181 4.64 -15.91 -5.17
N VAL A 182 5.07 -15.09 -6.09
CA VAL A 182 6.39 -15.21 -6.71
C VAL A 182 7.29 -14.18 -6.06
N ILE A 183 8.20 -14.63 -5.20
CA ILE A 183 9.11 -13.75 -4.48
C ILE A 183 10.31 -13.43 -5.38
N GLU A 184 10.63 -12.13 -5.53
CA GLU A 184 11.76 -11.65 -6.34
C GLU A 184 13.01 -11.45 -5.49
N ALA A 185 12.86 -10.88 -4.28
CA ALA A 185 13.96 -10.65 -3.35
C ALA A 185 13.47 -10.63 -1.90
N SER A 186 14.41 -10.85 -0.98
CA SER A 186 14.18 -10.71 0.45
C SER A 186 15.51 -10.41 1.12
N HIS A 187 15.59 -9.29 1.83
CA HIS A 187 16.83 -8.83 2.43
C HIS A 187 16.61 -7.99 3.70
N HIS A 188 17.73 -7.79 4.43
CA HIS A 188 17.79 -6.82 5.50
C HIS A 188 17.94 -5.41 4.94
N GLU A 189 17.21 -4.45 5.52
CA GLU A 189 17.27 -3.04 5.14
C GLU A 189 18.29 -2.25 5.99
N LYS A 190 18.36 -0.92 5.78
CA LYS A 190 19.41 -0.08 6.40
C LYS A 190 19.27 0.08 7.90
N ALA A 191 18.05 0.21 8.40
CA ALA A 191 17.82 0.38 9.82
C ALA A 191 17.89 -0.97 10.55
N PRO A 192 18.44 -1.03 11.78
CA PRO A 192 18.38 -2.22 12.60
C PRO A 192 16.93 -2.72 12.76
N ALA A 193 16.71 -4.02 12.55
CA ALA A 193 15.42 -4.70 12.53
C ALA A 193 14.50 -4.37 11.35
N GLN A 194 15.01 -3.71 10.32
CA GLN A 194 14.25 -3.40 9.10
C GLN A 194 14.49 -4.44 8.01
N HIS A 195 13.42 -4.88 7.38
CA HIS A 195 13.41 -5.92 6.36
C HIS A 195 12.55 -5.52 5.18
N GLU A 196 12.84 -6.13 4.03
CA GLU A 196 12.08 -6.01 2.80
C GLU A 196 11.85 -7.37 2.17
N ILE A 197 10.68 -7.58 1.61
CA ILE A 197 10.34 -8.74 0.78
C ILE A 197 9.61 -8.24 -0.45
N ASP A 198 10.23 -8.44 -1.62
CA ASP A 198 9.69 -8.05 -2.90
C ASP A 198 9.03 -9.22 -3.58
N PHE A 199 7.85 -9.00 -4.13
CA PHE A 199 7.13 -10.00 -4.91
C PHE A 199 6.73 -9.46 -6.27
N GLN A 200 6.64 -10.37 -7.21
CA GLN A 200 6.43 -10.09 -8.63
C GLN A 200 5.21 -9.18 -8.84
N TYR A 201 5.34 -8.25 -9.78
CA TYR A 201 4.25 -7.41 -10.22
C TYR A 201 3.11 -8.22 -10.87
N ASP A 202 1.87 -7.73 -10.71
CA ASP A 202 0.65 -8.33 -11.26
C ASP A 202 -0.34 -7.20 -11.61
N GLU A 203 -1.54 -7.56 -12.06
CA GLU A 203 -2.65 -6.63 -12.20
C GLU A 203 -2.93 -5.90 -10.88
N ALA A 204 -3.24 -4.61 -10.96
CA ALA A 204 -3.31 -3.74 -9.79
C ALA A 204 -4.26 -4.23 -8.68
N LEU A 205 -5.43 -4.83 -9.03
CA LEU A 205 -6.35 -5.37 -8.03
C LEU A 205 -5.74 -6.56 -7.30
N ALA A 206 -5.11 -7.47 -8.05
CA ALA A 206 -4.42 -8.62 -7.48
C ALA A 206 -3.27 -8.18 -6.58
N THR A 207 -2.50 -7.17 -7.01
CA THR A 207 -1.40 -6.62 -6.22
C THR A 207 -1.91 -5.99 -4.92
N ALA A 208 -3.01 -5.23 -4.94
CA ALA A 208 -3.61 -4.68 -3.71
C ALA A 208 -4.08 -5.78 -2.76
N ASP A 209 -4.77 -6.81 -3.26
CA ASP A 209 -5.17 -8.01 -2.50
C ASP A 209 -3.94 -8.73 -1.90
N ASN A 210 -2.85 -8.83 -2.68
CA ASN A 210 -1.60 -9.44 -2.26
C ASN A 210 -0.89 -8.62 -1.17
N ILE A 211 -0.86 -7.29 -1.25
CA ILE A 211 -0.30 -6.43 -0.20
C ILE A 211 -1.04 -6.64 1.13
N MET A 212 -2.37 -6.73 1.11
CA MET A 212 -3.15 -7.00 2.33
C MET A 212 -2.85 -8.39 2.90
N THR A 213 -2.73 -9.39 2.04
CA THR A 213 -2.36 -10.76 2.39
C THR A 213 -0.94 -10.82 2.95
N PHE A 214 0.00 -10.15 2.31
CA PHE A 214 1.39 -10.01 2.74
C PHE A 214 1.48 -9.44 4.17
N LYS A 215 0.85 -8.29 4.42
CA LYS A 215 0.85 -7.67 5.76
C LYS A 215 0.30 -8.59 6.84
N MET A 216 -0.77 -9.34 6.54
CA MET A 216 -1.35 -10.31 7.47
C MET A 216 -0.39 -11.49 7.73
N SER A 217 0.21 -12.03 6.66
CA SER A 217 1.13 -13.18 6.74
C SER A 217 2.39 -12.83 7.53
N VAL A 218 3.04 -11.71 7.20
CA VAL A 218 4.23 -11.21 7.92
C VAL A 218 3.96 -11.08 9.42
N LYS A 219 2.85 -10.42 9.82
CA LYS A 219 2.49 -10.29 11.24
C LYS A 219 2.21 -11.65 11.91
N SER A 220 1.57 -12.56 11.18
CA SER A 220 1.23 -13.90 11.71
C SER A 220 2.47 -14.77 11.92
N ILE A 221 3.41 -14.74 10.97
CA ILE A 221 4.66 -15.51 11.06
C ILE A 221 5.60 -14.87 12.09
N ALA A 222 5.76 -13.55 12.11
CA ALA A 222 6.55 -12.85 13.13
C ALA A 222 6.12 -13.27 14.56
N LYS A 223 4.81 -13.29 14.81
CA LYS A 223 4.27 -13.71 16.11
C LYS A 223 4.67 -15.15 16.48
N ARG A 224 4.77 -16.08 15.52
CA ARG A 224 5.24 -17.46 15.75
C ARG A 224 6.72 -17.53 16.13
N HIS A 225 7.51 -16.55 15.70
CA HIS A 225 8.92 -16.38 16.08
C HIS A 225 9.12 -15.54 17.35
N GLY A 226 8.05 -15.19 18.08
CA GLY A 226 8.13 -14.34 19.28
C GLY A 226 8.47 -12.87 18.96
N LEU A 227 8.24 -12.44 17.70
CA LEU A 227 8.52 -11.10 17.23
C LEU A 227 7.21 -10.34 16.96
N HIS A 228 7.30 -9.01 16.97
CA HIS A 228 6.26 -8.11 16.51
C HIS A 228 6.66 -7.47 15.18
N ALA A 229 5.91 -7.75 14.13
CA ALA A 229 6.08 -7.07 12.84
C ALA A 229 5.22 -5.80 12.78
N THR A 230 5.85 -4.68 12.40
CA THR A 230 5.14 -3.42 12.20
C THR A 230 5.43 -2.81 10.83
N PHE A 231 4.36 -2.27 10.22
CA PHE A 231 4.39 -1.47 9.00
C PHE A 231 4.28 0.03 9.32
N MET A 232 4.61 0.43 10.54
CA MET A 232 4.68 1.82 10.95
C MET A 232 5.75 2.56 10.14
N PRO A 233 5.45 3.71 9.54
CA PRO A 233 6.39 4.40 8.63
C PRO A 233 7.71 4.81 9.27
N LYS A 234 7.70 5.24 10.54
CA LYS A 234 8.88 5.68 11.28
C LYS A 234 8.83 5.24 12.74
N PRO A 235 9.17 3.98 13.06
CA PRO A 235 9.07 3.48 14.43
C PRO A 235 10.25 3.88 15.33
N LYS A 236 11.41 4.27 14.74
CA LYS A 236 12.63 4.62 15.48
C LYS A 236 13.13 6.01 15.09
N TYR A 237 13.52 6.78 16.11
CA TYR A 237 14.21 8.05 15.91
C TYR A 237 15.61 7.82 15.32
N ASN A 238 16.05 8.69 14.42
CA ASN A 238 17.36 8.70 13.79
C ASN A 238 17.72 7.44 12.96
N GLU A 239 16.72 6.63 12.58
CA GLU A 239 16.86 5.48 11.67
C GLU A 239 16.08 5.72 10.39
N ASN A 240 16.31 4.91 9.35
CA ASN A 240 15.44 4.91 8.17
C ASN A 240 14.02 4.44 8.53
N GLY A 241 13.03 4.89 7.78
CA GLY A 241 11.64 4.45 7.93
C GLY A 241 11.23 3.50 6.82
N SER A 242 10.07 2.85 6.99
CA SER A 242 9.53 1.87 6.03
C SER A 242 8.75 2.53 4.91
N GLY A 243 9.22 2.33 3.68
CA GLY A 243 8.53 2.67 2.45
C GLY A 243 7.62 1.54 1.93
N MET A 244 6.78 1.90 1.00
CA MET A 244 6.09 1.00 0.09
C MET A 244 6.22 1.60 -1.30
N HIS A 245 7.34 1.33 -1.96
CA HIS A 245 7.55 1.84 -3.31
C HIS A 245 6.56 1.18 -4.27
N ILE A 246 6.04 1.96 -5.20
CA ILE A 246 5.03 1.49 -6.16
C ILE A 246 5.61 1.58 -7.56
N ASN A 247 5.97 0.43 -8.13
CA ASN A 247 6.41 0.31 -9.51
C ASN A 247 5.18 0.15 -10.42
N MET A 248 4.97 1.07 -11.33
CA MET A 248 3.77 1.15 -12.18
C MET A 248 4.10 1.00 -13.66
N SER A 249 3.25 0.30 -14.38
CA SER A 249 3.30 0.19 -15.84
C SER A 249 1.89 0.13 -16.43
N LEU A 250 1.73 0.66 -17.64
CA LEU A 250 0.52 0.47 -18.44
C LEU A 250 0.83 -0.43 -19.63
N PHE A 251 -0.09 -1.34 -19.91
CA PHE A 251 -0.02 -2.24 -21.05
C PHE A 251 -1.20 -2.02 -21.99
N HIS A 252 -0.96 -2.19 -23.28
CA HIS A 252 -1.97 -2.22 -24.32
C HIS A 252 -1.65 -3.38 -25.26
N ASP A 253 -2.61 -4.26 -25.52
CA ASP A 253 -2.41 -5.49 -26.34
C ASP A 253 -1.17 -6.30 -25.94
N GLY A 254 -0.94 -6.46 -24.63
CA GLY A 254 0.18 -7.21 -24.07
C GLY A 254 1.54 -6.53 -24.18
N LYS A 255 1.62 -5.29 -24.65
CA LYS A 255 2.85 -4.50 -24.74
C LYS A 255 2.88 -3.40 -23.70
N ASN A 256 4.02 -3.25 -23.06
CA ASN A 256 4.26 -2.12 -22.15
C ASN A 256 4.31 -0.81 -22.98
N ILE A 257 3.36 0.08 -22.74
CA ILE A 257 3.25 1.34 -23.51
C ILE A 257 4.17 2.46 -23.01
N PHE A 258 4.88 2.23 -21.89
CA PHE A 258 5.81 3.24 -21.36
C PHE A 258 7.17 3.21 -22.08
N ALA A 259 7.48 2.17 -22.84
CA ALA A 259 8.74 2.04 -23.56
C ALA A 259 8.68 2.66 -24.95
N ASP A 260 9.73 3.42 -25.33
CA ASP A 260 10.02 3.84 -26.70
C ASP A 260 11.54 3.79 -26.94
N GLU A 261 12.01 2.83 -27.71
CA GLU A 261 13.45 2.67 -28.02
C GLU A 261 14.06 3.84 -28.82
N LYS A 262 13.22 4.68 -29.43
CA LYS A 262 13.67 5.85 -30.21
C LYS A 262 13.88 7.08 -29.33
N ASP A 263 13.30 7.10 -28.14
CA ASP A 263 13.51 8.18 -27.20
C ASP A 263 14.86 8.06 -26.49
N LYS A 264 15.48 9.21 -26.17
CA LYS A 264 16.81 9.24 -25.51
C LYS A 264 16.81 8.59 -24.13
N MET A 265 15.70 8.64 -23.41
CA MET A 265 15.51 8.06 -22.08
C MET A 265 14.79 6.70 -22.15
N GLY A 266 14.39 6.26 -23.35
CA GLY A 266 13.66 5.02 -23.56
C GLY A 266 12.18 5.09 -23.20
N LEU A 267 11.61 6.29 -23.05
CA LEU A 267 10.24 6.55 -22.60
C LEU A 267 9.32 7.01 -23.74
N SER A 268 8.12 6.46 -23.76
CA SER A 268 7.06 6.92 -24.65
C SER A 268 6.46 8.26 -24.20
N LYS A 269 5.65 8.89 -25.05
CA LYS A 269 4.87 10.08 -24.67
C LYS A 269 3.88 9.78 -23.56
N GLU A 270 3.28 8.59 -23.57
CA GLU A 270 2.36 8.12 -22.54
C GLU A 270 3.05 8.02 -21.19
N ALA A 271 4.29 7.53 -21.12
CA ALA A 271 5.08 7.53 -19.91
C ALA A 271 5.36 8.94 -19.37
N TYR A 272 5.78 9.87 -20.25
CA TYR A 272 5.96 11.27 -19.84
C TYR A 272 4.67 11.88 -19.32
N TYR A 273 3.55 11.68 -20.01
CA TYR A 273 2.26 12.21 -19.56
C TYR A 273 1.82 11.59 -18.23
N PHE A 274 2.03 10.29 -18.03
CA PHE A 274 1.74 9.61 -16.77
C PHE A 274 2.56 10.22 -15.61
N ILE A 275 3.86 10.41 -15.81
CA ILE A 275 4.74 11.08 -14.83
C ILE A 275 4.24 12.51 -14.56
N GLY A 276 3.91 13.26 -15.60
CA GLY A 276 3.39 14.64 -15.48
C GLY A 276 2.10 14.70 -14.67
N GLY A 277 1.19 13.74 -14.87
CA GLY A 277 -0.05 13.61 -14.09
C GLY A 277 0.21 13.30 -12.64
N LEU A 278 1.07 12.32 -12.34
CA LEU A 278 1.49 12.00 -10.96
C LEU A 278 2.06 13.24 -10.27
N MET A 279 3.02 13.93 -10.89
CA MET A 279 3.64 15.11 -10.31
C MET A 279 2.65 16.23 -10.02
N LYS A 280 1.68 16.46 -10.91
CA LYS A 280 0.63 17.48 -10.75
C LYS A 280 -0.22 17.25 -9.51
N HIS A 281 -0.60 16.00 -9.23
CA HIS A 281 -1.52 15.65 -8.17
C HIS A 281 -0.82 15.20 -6.87
N MET A 282 0.52 15.15 -6.87
CA MET A 282 1.27 14.47 -5.83
C MET A 282 1.05 15.01 -4.42
N LYS A 283 0.90 16.34 -4.27
CA LYS A 283 0.67 16.95 -2.95
C LYS A 283 -0.62 16.45 -2.31
N GLY A 284 -1.70 16.36 -3.09
CA GLY A 284 -2.98 15.86 -2.61
C GLY A 284 -2.99 14.34 -2.40
N ILE A 285 -2.32 13.58 -3.30
CA ILE A 285 -2.18 12.13 -3.19
C ILE A 285 -1.45 11.74 -1.89
N THR A 286 -0.52 12.59 -1.41
CA THR A 286 0.28 12.32 -0.22
C THR A 286 -0.57 11.99 1.02
N ALA A 287 -1.75 12.58 1.19
CA ALA A 287 -2.64 12.24 2.30
C ALA A 287 -3.13 10.77 2.30
N LEU A 288 -3.13 10.12 1.13
CA LEU A 288 -3.56 8.72 0.95
C LEU A 288 -2.38 7.75 0.89
N THR A 289 -1.26 8.16 0.31
CA THR A 289 -0.04 7.35 0.22
C THR A 289 0.83 7.41 1.48
N ASN A 290 0.63 8.44 2.31
CA ASN A 290 1.34 8.71 3.57
C ASN A 290 0.31 9.13 4.63
N PRO A 291 -0.53 8.18 5.10
CA PRO A 291 -1.81 8.50 5.72
C PRO A 291 -1.76 8.83 7.21
N LEU A 292 -0.60 8.76 7.86
CA LEU A 292 -0.47 8.90 9.31
C LEU A 292 0.33 10.16 9.68
N VAL A 293 0.10 10.70 10.86
CA VAL A 293 1.00 11.71 11.44
C VAL A 293 2.45 11.21 11.45
N ASN A 294 2.64 9.92 11.72
CA ASN A 294 3.95 9.26 11.72
C ASN A 294 4.60 9.19 10.31
N SER A 295 3.83 9.19 9.24
CA SER A 295 4.33 9.21 7.85
C SER A 295 5.26 10.39 7.60
N TYR A 296 4.95 11.55 8.16
CA TYR A 296 5.71 12.81 7.99
C TYR A 296 6.98 12.86 8.84
N LYS A 297 7.16 11.92 9.77
CA LYS A 297 8.45 11.68 10.44
C LYS A 297 9.40 10.83 9.59
N ARG A 298 8.88 10.09 8.59
CA ARG A 298 9.66 9.43 7.54
C ARG A 298 9.99 10.41 6.41
N LEU A 299 9.02 11.21 5.95
CA LEU A 299 9.18 12.16 4.85
C LEU A 299 9.97 13.41 5.28
N VAL A 300 11.21 13.20 5.70
CA VAL A 300 12.16 14.27 6.06
C VAL A 300 13.46 14.07 5.28
N PRO A 301 14.15 15.16 4.87
CA PRO A 301 15.44 15.06 4.20
C PRO A 301 16.48 14.31 5.04
N GLY A 302 17.32 13.49 4.39
CA GLY A 302 18.45 12.80 5.03
C GLY A 302 18.21 11.34 5.41
N TYR A 303 17.00 10.78 5.24
CA TYR A 303 16.66 9.39 5.56
C TYR A 303 16.17 8.58 4.36
N GLU A 304 16.66 8.87 3.17
CA GLU A 304 16.32 8.19 1.91
C GLU A 304 14.83 8.22 1.50
N ALA A 305 14.01 8.96 2.23
CA ALA A 305 12.65 9.22 1.83
C ALA A 305 12.60 10.43 0.90
N PRO A 306 12.11 10.31 -0.33
CA PRO A 306 12.07 11.42 -1.27
C PRO A 306 10.97 12.41 -0.85
N VAL A 307 11.35 13.68 -0.74
CA VAL A 307 10.42 14.77 -0.42
C VAL A 307 10.26 15.78 -1.56
N TYR A 308 11.12 15.69 -2.57
CA TYR A 308 11.17 16.64 -3.70
C TYR A 308 10.36 16.10 -4.88
N ILE A 309 9.38 16.87 -5.34
CA ILE A 309 8.52 16.53 -6.49
C ILE A 309 9.32 16.71 -7.77
N ALA A 310 10.10 15.72 -8.09
CA ALA A 310 10.96 15.63 -9.25
C ALA A 310 11.00 14.17 -9.74
N TRP A 311 11.57 13.95 -10.93
CA TRP A 311 11.78 12.62 -11.48
C TRP A 311 13.18 12.46 -12.09
N SER A 312 13.68 11.23 -12.16
CA SER A 312 14.99 10.91 -12.74
C SER A 312 15.04 9.52 -13.37
N THR A 313 15.94 9.36 -14.34
CA THR A 313 16.33 8.05 -14.89
C THR A 313 17.67 7.58 -14.35
N THR A 314 18.35 8.34 -13.51
CA THR A 314 19.76 8.10 -13.15
C THR A 314 20.03 8.02 -11.65
N ASN A 315 19.17 8.58 -10.80
CA ASN A 315 19.36 8.55 -9.35
C ASN A 315 18.06 8.33 -8.58
N ARG A 316 18.17 7.96 -7.29
CA ARG A 316 17.06 7.58 -6.41
C ARG A 316 16.59 8.69 -5.47
N SER A 317 17.15 9.89 -5.57
CA SER A 317 16.77 10.99 -4.67
C SER A 317 15.45 11.69 -5.02
N PRO A 318 14.98 11.74 -6.30
CA PRO A 318 13.68 12.27 -6.63
C PRO A 318 12.54 11.35 -6.21
N LEU A 319 11.34 11.93 -6.14
CA LEU A 319 10.08 11.26 -5.83
C LEU A 319 9.76 10.12 -6.82
N ILE A 320 10.01 10.35 -8.11
CA ILE A 320 9.74 9.40 -9.18
C ILE A 320 11.06 8.97 -9.81
N GLN A 321 11.29 7.66 -9.82
CA GLN A 321 12.40 7.04 -10.50
C GLN A 321 11.91 6.21 -11.69
N ILE A 322 12.66 6.29 -12.80
CA ILE A 322 12.52 5.35 -13.90
C ILE A 322 13.61 4.30 -13.69
N ALA A 323 13.21 3.09 -13.31
CA ALA A 323 14.13 1.99 -13.08
C ALA A 323 14.90 1.64 -14.37
N ALA A 324 16.08 1.04 -14.21
CA ALA A 324 17.00 0.71 -15.32
C ALA A 324 16.46 -0.31 -16.36
N GLY A 325 15.26 -0.82 -16.17
CA GLY A 325 14.59 -1.72 -17.11
C GLY A 325 14.29 -1.03 -18.45
N LYS A 326 14.40 -1.79 -19.54
CA LYS A 326 14.09 -1.33 -20.90
C LYS A 326 13.01 -2.21 -21.53
N GLY A 327 12.31 -1.68 -22.52
CA GLY A 327 11.26 -2.42 -23.24
C GLY A 327 10.12 -2.84 -22.27
N ALA A 328 9.81 -4.13 -22.23
CA ALA A 328 8.73 -4.65 -21.38
C ALA A 328 8.93 -4.39 -19.89
N ALA A 329 10.15 -4.17 -19.43
CA ALA A 329 10.50 -3.92 -18.03
C ALA A 329 10.49 -2.43 -17.65
N THR A 330 10.10 -1.52 -18.54
CA THR A 330 10.01 -0.08 -18.23
C THR A 330 8.94 0.18 -17.19
N LYS A 331 9.32 0.80 -16.06
CA LYS A 331 8.45 1.10 -14.92
C LYS A 331 8.61 2.55 -14.49
N VAL A 332 7.55 3.12 -13.97
CA VAL A 332 7.54 4.39 -13.22
C VAL A 332 7.43 4.04 -11.74
N GLU A 333 8.48 4.24 -10.99
CA GLU A 333 8.56 3.96 -9.56
C GLU A 333 8.21 5.23 -8.76
N LEU A 334 7.17 5.16 -7.94
CA LEU A 334 6.83 6.19 -6.95
C LEU A 334 7.39 5.75 -5.59
N ARG A 335 8.27 6.56 -5.00
CA ARG A 335 9.08 6.19 -3.84
C ARG A 335 8.60 6.78 -2.50
N SER A 336 7.69 7.76 -2.53
CA SER A 336 7.18 8.39 -1.31
C SER A 336 6.19 7.56 -0.51
N PRO A 337 5.33 6.70 -1.09
CA PRO A 337 4.35 5.96 -0.31
C PRO A 337 4.98 5.15 0.81
N ASP A 338 4.26 4.96 1.90
CA ASP A 338 4.70 4.13 3.00
C ASP A 338 3.76 2.93 3.24
N SER A 339 4.28 1.97 4.00
CA SER A 339 3.60 0.69 4.23
C SER A 339 2.32 0.80 5.07
N ALA A 340 1.98 1.98 5.64
CA ALA A 340 0.71 2.19 6.33
C ALA A 340 -0.44 2.52 5.37
N ALA A 341 -0.14 2.89 4.12
CA ALA A 341 -1.15 3.23 3.12
C ALA A 341 -2.15 2.09 2.89
N ASN A 342 -3.41 2.49 2.62
CA ASN A 342 -4.41 1.58 2.06
C ASN A 342 -4.04 1.31 0.59
N PRO A 343 -3.66 0.09 0.21
CA PRO A 343 -3.15 -0.18 -1.13
C PRO A 343 -4.19 0.06 -2.22
N TYR A 344 -5.46 -0.21 -1.95
CA TYR A 344 -6.53 0.02 -2.94
C TYR A 344 -6.67 1.51 -3.25
N LEU A 345 -6.73 2.37 -2.23
CA LEU A 345 -6.86 3.81 -2.41
C LEU A 345 -5.59 4.42 -3.02
N ALA A 346 -4.42 4.01 -2.54
CA ALA A 346 -3.14 4.49 -3.06
C ALA A 346 -2.99 4.18 -4.56
N LEU A 347 -3.28 2.94 -4.98
CA LEU A 347 -3.20 2.55 -6.39
C LEU A 347 -4.26 3.23 -7.25
N ALA A 348 -5.48 3.41 -6.73
CA ALA A 348 -6.55 4.10 -7.45
C ALA A 348 -6.19 5.55 -7.77
N VAL A 349 -5.70 6.30 -6.77
CA VAL A 349 -5.34 7.72 -6.99
C VAL A 349 -4.09 7.89 -7.84
N CYS A 350 -3.10 6.99 -7.73
CA CYS A 350 -1.92 7.00 -8.60
C CYS A 350 -2.30 6.72 -10.07
N LEU A 351 -3.16 5.72 -10.30
CA LEU A 351 -3.65 5.40 -11.64
C LEU A 351 -4.41 6.58 -12.25
N GLU A 352 -5.39 7.14 -11.55
CA GLU A 352 -6.20 8.23 -12.06
C GLU A 352 -5.39 9.51 -12.29
N ALA A 353 -4.39 9.80 -11.44
CA ALA A 353 -3.46 10.90 -11.67
C ALA A 353 -2.63 10.69 -12.95
N GLY A 354 -2.11 9.49 -13.16
CA GLY A 354 -1.41 9.14 -14.38
C GLY A 354 -2.31 9.23 -15.62
N LEU A 355 -3.57 8.75 -15.53
CA LEU A 355 -4.55 8.87 -16.61
C LEU A 355 -4.97 10.33 -16.88
N ASP A 356 -5.06 11.18 -15.84
CA ASP A 356 -5.26 12.62 -16.03
C ASP A 356 -4.12 13.23 -16.86
N GLY A 357 -2.89 12.83 -16.54
CA GLY A 357 -1.71 13.22 -17.31
C GLY A 357 -1.79 12.81 -18.77
N ILE A 358 -2.19 11.58 -19.06
CA ILE A 358 -2.34 11.06 -20.44
C ILE A 358 -3.48 11.79 -21.18
N ARG A 359 -4.67 11.90 -20.57
CA ARG A 359 -5.85 12.56 -21.17
C ARG A 359 -5.57 14.02 -21.51
N ASN A 360 -4.87 14.74 -20.65
CA ASN A 360 -4.58 16.16 -20.79
C ASN A 360 -3.19 16.44 -21.37
N LYS A 361 -2.42 15.42 -21.73
CA LYS A 361 -1.06 15.50 -22.31
C LYS A 361 -0.12 16.36 -21.45
N ILE A 362 -0.12 16.14 -20.15
CA ILE A 362 0.67 16.90 -19.17
C ILE A 362 2.12 16.42 -19.24
N MET A 363 3.01 17.26 -19.77
CA MET A 363 4.44 16.96 -19.76
C MET A 363 5.04 17.24 -18.38
N PRO A 364 5.88 16.32 -17.84
CA PRO A 364 6.63 16.61 -16.63
C PRO A 364 7.70 17.69 -16.90
N PRO A 365 8.20 18.36 -15.86
CA PRO A 365 9.39 19.19 -15.99
C PRO A 365 10.60 18.35 -16.40
N LYS A 366 11.73 19.01 -16.67
CA LYS A 366 12.97 18.31 -17.02
C LYS A 366 13.41 17.38 -15.88
N SER A 367 13.91 16.17 -16.25
CA SER A 367 14.45 15.24 -15.26
C SER A 367 15.63 15.82 -14.48
N GLU A 368 15.70 15.56 -13.19
CA GLU A 368 16.78 16.01 -12.30
C GLU A 368 17.81 14.89 -12.10
N ASN A 369 19.04 15.18 -12.51
CA ASN A 369 20.14 14.20 -12.43
C ASN A 369 21.09 14.48 -11.24
N CYS A 370 20.89 15.57 -10.50
CA CYS A 370 21.64 15.84 -9.27
C CYS A 370 21.07 15.06 -8.08
N ASN A 371 21.93 14.80 -7.09
CA ASN A 371 21.47 14.22 -5.82
C ASN A 371 20.68 15.27 -5.03
N LEU A 372 19.36 15.14 -4.98
CA LEU A 372 18.49 16.09 -4.29
C LEU A 372 18.61 16.04 -2.77
N PHE A 373 19.20 14.99 -2.19
CA PHE A 373 19.47 14.93 -0.75
C PHE A 373 20.61 15.86 -0.30
N GLU A 374 21.44 16.33 -1.24
CA GLU A 374 22.62 17.17 -0.98
C GLU A 374 22.36 18.67 -1.25
N ILE A 375 21.21 19.01 -1.85
CA ILE A 375 20.89 20.40 -2.15
C ILE A 375 19.96 21.01 -1.09
N SER A 376 20.11 22.33 -0.87
CA SER A 376 19.26 23.05 0.07
C SER A 376 17.84 23.28 -0.47
N LEU A 377 16.89 23.51 0.43
CA LEU A 377 15.52 23.90 0.05
C LEU A 377 15.51 25.17 -0.81
N GLU A 378 16.42 26.12 -0.54
CA GLU A 378 16.54 27.36 -1.32
C GLU A 378 16.96 27.07 -2.77
N GLU A 379 17.89 26.14 -2.96
CA GLU A 379 18.32 25.71 -4.29
C GLU A 379 17.20 24.96 -5.03
N CYS A 380 16.43 24.12 -4.32
CA CYS A 380 15.23 23.47 -4.89
C CYS A 380 14.23 24.50 -5.38
N HIS A 381 13.91 25.52 -4.57
CA HIS A 381 13.00 26.60 -4.95
C HIS A 381 13.50 27.39 -6.17
N LYS A 382 14.82 27.70 -6.24
CA LYS A 382 15.43 28.38 -7.41
C LYS A 382 15.32 27.54 -8.69
N LYS A 383 15.29 26.21 -8.58
CA LYS A 383 15.07 25.28 -9.69
C LYS A 383 13.58 25.07 -10.02
N GLY A 384 12.67 25.63 -9.24
CA GLY A 384 11.23 25.39 -9.37
C GLY A 384 10.80 23.98 -8.95
N ILE A 385 11.61 23.30 -8.13
CA ILE A 385 11.28 21.97 -7.59
C ILE A 385 10.40 22.16 -6.34
N GLU A 386 9.19 21.66 -6.43
CA GLU A 386 8.24 21.67 -5.30
C GLU A 386 8.57 20.57 -4.30
N VAL A 387 8.03 20.70 -3.08
CA VAL A 387 8.23 19.75 -1.98
C VAL A 387 6.88 19.16 -1.57
N LEU A 388 6.88 17.91 -1.14
CA LEU A 388 5.70 17.28 -0.53
C LEU A 388 5.28 18.02 0.74
N PRO A 389 4.01 17.94 1.14
CA PRO A 389 3.56 18.43 2.44
C PRO A 389 4.42 17.89 3.58
N GLY A 390 4.75 18.73 4.55
CA GLY A 390 5.58 18.37 5.69
C GLY A 390 4.82 17.79 6.89
N THR A 391 3.48 17.86 6.86
CA THR A 391 2.61 17.37 7.92
C THR A 391 1.35 16.72 7.34
N LEU A 392 0.69 15.85 8.13
CA LEU A 392 -0.60 15.29 7.75
C LEU A 392 -1.63 16.39 7.47
N TYR A 393 -1.63 17.45 8.26
CA TYR A 393 -2.54 18.58 8.09
C TYR A 393 -2.37 19.25 6.73
N GLU A 394 -1.14 19.58 6.34
CA GLU A 394 -0.83 20.17 5.04
C GLU A 394 -1.24 19.23 3.89
N ALA A 395 -0.98 17.94 4.02
CA ALA A 395 -1.35 16.96 3.00
C ALA A 395 -2.87 16.85 2.81
N VAL A 396 -3.63 16.87 3.90
CA VAL A 396 -5.10 16.89 3.84
C VAL A 396 -5.60 18.18 3.19
N GLN A 397 -5.01 19.34 3.53
CA GLN A 397 -5.36 20.60 2.87
C GLN A 397 -5.08 20.60 1.35
N GLU A 398 -3.99 19.96 0.92
CA GLU A 398 -3.71 19.79 -0.52
C GLU A 398 -4.68 18.80 -1.17
N MET A 399 -5.06 17.73 -0.46
CA MET A 399 -6.10 16.78 -0.91
C MET A 399 -7.46 17.47 -1.11
N GLU A 400 -7.87 18.35 -0.18
CA GLU A 400 -9.13 19.09 -0.26
C GLU A 400 -9.19 20.04 -1.48
N LYS A 401 -8.04 20.53 -1.94
CA LYS A 401 -7.92 21.41 -3.13
C LYS A 401 -7.94 20.65 -4.45
N ASP A 402 -7.71 19.34 -4.42
CA ASP A 402 -7.57 18.54 -5.63
C ASP A 402 -8.89 17.86 -6.03
N PRO A 403 -9.60 18.37 -7.07
CA PRO A 403 -10.88 17.82 -7.49
C PRO A 403 -10.77 16.39 -8.05
N LEU A 404 -9.57 15.96 -8.51
CA LEU A 404 -9.37 14.60 -9.00
C LEU A 404 -9.56 13.60 -7.86
N ILE A 405 -8.94 13.85 -6.71
CA ILE A 405 -8.99 12.93 -5.58
C ILE A 405 -10.42 12.79 -5.06
N LYS A 406 -11.12 13.92 -4.93
CA LYS A 406 -12.55 13.91 -4.55
C LYS A 406 -13.39 13.08 -5.53
N LYS A 407 -13.12 13.19 -6.83
CA LYS A 407 -13.80 12.41 -7.87
C LYS A 407 -13.48 10.90 -7.75
N VAL A 408 -12.24 10.54 -7.45
CA VAL A 408 -11.80 9.13 -7.32
C VAL A 408 -12.44 8.47 -6.12
N LEU A 409 -12.41 9.12 -4.96
CA LEU A 409 -12.95 8.58 -3.72
C LEU A 409 -14.49 8.61 -3.67
N GLY A 410 -15.11 9.54 -4.36
CA GLY A 410 -16.52 9.90 -4.18
C GLY A 410 -16.72 10.81 -2.97
N GLU A 411 -17.82 11.58 -2.99
CA GLU A 411 -18.12 12.61 -1.97
C GLU A 411 -18.15 12.06 -0.55
N ASP A 412 -18.80 10.90 -0.35
CA ASP A 412 -19.01 10.31 0.97
C ASP A 412 -17.70 9.87 1.62
N LEU A 413 -16.91 9.03 0.93
CA LEU A 413 -15.64 8.57 1.48
C LEU A 413 -14.63 9.72 1.61
N PHE A 414 -14.60 10.63 0.64
CA PHE A 414 -13.72 11.79 0.70
C PHE A 414 -13.96 12.62 1.97
N THR A 415 -15.23 12.95 2.27
CA THR A 415 -15.58 13.73 3.46
C THR A 415 -15.20 13.00 4.74
N LYS A 416 -15.57 11.72 4.87
CA LYS A 416 -15.23 10.89 6.04
C LYS A 416 -13.71 10.76 6.24
N TYR A 417 -12.96 10.61 5.16
CA TYR A 417 -11.50 10.50 5.23
C TYR A 417 -10.86 11.81 5.70
N VAL A 418 -11.27 12.94 5.13
CA VAL A 418 -10.80 14.28 5.52
C VAL A 418 -11.09 14.55 6.99
N ASP A 419 -12.33 14.33 7.43
CA ASP A 419 -12.74 14.53 8.83
C ASP A 419 -11.92 13.67 9.80
N ALA A 420 -11.74 12.39 9.46
CA ALA A 420 -10.96 11.49 10.29
C ALA A 420 -9.47 11.89 10.36
N LYS A 421 -8.88 12.39 9.27
CA LYS A 421 -7.48 12.83 9.25
C LYS A 421 -7.27 14.17 9.96
N HIS A 422 -8.23 15.06 9.89
CA HIS A 422 -8.21 16.27 10.74
C HIS A 422 -8.31 15.92 12.22
N ALA A 423 -9.18 14.97 12.59
CA ALA A 423 -9.29 14.49 13.97
C ALA A 423 -7.99 13.85 14.47
N GLU A 424 -7.33 12.99 13.65
CA GLU A 424 -6.03 12.39 13.98
C GLU A 424 -4.95 13.45 14.20
N TRP A 425 -4.90 14.47 13.33
CA TRP A 425 -3.96 15.58 13.48
C TRP A 425 -4.23 16.37 14.75
N ASP A 426 -5.51 16.71 15.01
CA ASP A 426 -5.92 17.47 16.19
C ASP A 426 -5.65 16.75 17.51
N GLU A 427 -5.76 15.42 17.52
CA GLU A 427 -5.38 14.61 18.66
C GLU A 427 -3.84 14.60 18.83
N SER A 428 -3.11 14.37 17.76
CA SER A 428 -1.64 14.30 17.78
C SER A 428 -1.00 15.59 18.28
N LYS A 429 -1.47 16.76 17.82
CA LYS A 429 -0.89 18.06 18.22
C LYS A 429 -1.14 18.43 19.69
N ARG A 430 -2.04 17.72 20.38
CA ARG A 430 -2.28 17.91 21.83
C ARG A 430 -1.36 17.04 22.68
N GLN A 431 -0.67 16.08 22.08
CA GLN A 431 0.25 15.20 22.81
C GLN A 431 1.50 15.99 23.20
N ILE A 432 1.91 15.85 24.45
CA ILE A 432 3.20 16.37 24.92
C ILE A 432 4.21 15.25 24.82
N THR A 433 5.19 15.41 23.96
CA THR A 433 6.20 14.37 23.71
C THR A 433 7.29 14.38 24.78
N GLN A 434 7.94 13.24 25.01
CA GLN A 434 9.08 13.16 25.92
C GLN A 434 10.20 14.13 25.49
N TRP A 435 10.40 14.30 24.17
CA TRP A 435 11.38 15.27 23.66
C TRP A 435 11.07 16.72 24.11
N GLU A 436 9.81 17.15 24.09
CA GLU A 436 9.41 18.48 24.55
C GLU A 436 9.69 18.65 26.06
N LEU A 437 9.35 17.63 26.87
CA LEU A 437 9.65 17.63 28.29
C LEU A 437 11.16 17.72 28.55
N ASP A 438 11.97 16.92 27.84
CA ASP A 438 13.43 16.92 27.98
C ASP A 438 14.07 18.26 27.56
N GLN A 439 13.50 18.94 26.54
CA GLN A 439 14.03 20.21 26.05
C GLN A 439 13.57 21.43 26.85
N TYR A 440 12.32 21.42 27.31
CA TYR A 440 11.70 22.65 27.78
C TYR A 440 11.41 22.69 29.28
N LEU A 441 11.11 21.56 29.93
CA LEU A 441 10.64 21.52 31.31
C LEU A 441 11.59 22.19 32.30
N PHE A 442 12.92 22.08 32.11
CA PHE A 442 13.91 22.70 32.95
C PHE A 442 14.32 24.13 32.53
N ARG A 443 13.95 24.54 31.32
CA ARG A 443 14.40 25.82 30.76
C ARG A 443 13.37 26.93 30.94
N PHE A 444 12.11 26.53 31.05
CA PHE A 444 10.98 27.42 31.15
C PHE A 444 10.05 27.03 32.33
#